data_57c5f582175b93c1120f3c6b99c5b86b
#
_entry.id   57c5f582175b93c1120f3c6b99c5b86b
#
_cell.length_a   1.000
_cell.length_b   1.000
_cell.length_c   1.000
_cell.angle_alpha   90.00
_cell.angle_beta   90.00
_cell.angle_gamma   90.00
#
_symmetry.space_group_name_H-M   'P 1'
#
loop_
_entity.id
_entity.type
_entity.pdbx_description
1 polymer ?
#
loop_
_entity_poly.entity_id
_entity_poly.type
_entity_poly.pdbx_seq_one_letter_code
_entity_poly.pdbx_strand_id
1 'polypeptide(L)'
;MGPLNGINLFLPQMLEHGEASHIVNTSSFSGIHGHGNQSAYGSSKFALVGMSEFLRNDLKDTNVSVSVLCPHVVDTNIISKLKARVSADVLKMINQMAVDPSTVGDQVLKAIIEKEFYIFCDGVHTREMLKARCDAMLSAMDRQFPEEEND
;
A
#
# COMPACT_ATOMS: atom_id res chain seq x y z
N MET A 1 0.47 -11.99 10.55
CA MET A 1 0.32 -13.42 10.17
C MET A 1 -0.87 -13.68 9.23
N GLY A 2 -2.00 -12.96 9.32
CA GLY A 2 -3.19 -13.20 8.47
C GLY A 2 -2.92 -13.29 6.96
N PRO A 3 -2.32 -12.25 6.33
CA PRO A 3 -2.06 -12.30 4.89
C PRO A 3 -1.16 -13.46 4.47
N LEU A 4 -0.08 -13.74 5.22
CA LEU A 4 0.80 -14.87 4.94
C LEU A 4 0.07 -16.22 5.01
N ASN A 5 -0.78 -16.41 6.02
CA ASN A 5 -1.61 -17.61 6.13
C ASN A 5 -2.59 -17.75 4.96
N GLY A 6 -3.20 -16.63 4.52
CA GLY A 6 -4.06 -16.61 3.34
C GLY A 6 -3.32 -17.02 2.08
N ILE A 7 -2.14 -16.45 1.84
CA ILE A 7 -1.31 -16.81 0.68
C ILE A 7 -0.94 -18.30 0.73
N ASN A 8 -0.43 -18.80 1.85
CA ASN A 8 -0.04 -20.22 1.99
C ASN A 8 -1.21 -21.18 1.75
N LEU A 9 -2.43 -20.77 2.10
CA LEU A 9 -3.61 -21.62 1.96
C LEU A 9 -4.19 -21.58 0.53
N PHE A 10 -4.27 -20.42 -0.09
CA PHE A 10 -5.00 -20.25 -1.35
C PHE A 10 -4.10 -20.29 -2.60
N LEU A 11 -2.86 -19.81 -2.51
CA LEU A 11 -1.96 -19.75 -3.67
C LEU A 11 -1.73 -21.09 -4.35
N PRO A 12 -1.51 -22.24 -3.63
CA PRO A 12 -1.33 -23.52 -4.30
C PRO A 12 -2.51 -23.89 -5.20
N GLN A 13 -3.74 -23.64 -4.74
CA GLN A 13 -4.96 -23.93 -5.51
C GLN A 13 -5.10 -22.99 -6.70
N MET A 14 -4.75 -21.69 -6.55
CA MET A 14 -4.75 -20.72 -7.64
C MET A 14 -3.77 -21.09 -8.76
N LEU A 15 -2.63 -21.65 -8.40
CA LEU A 15 -1.64 -22.15 -9.38
C LEU A 15 -2.10 -23.43 -10.05
N GLU A 16 -2.69 -24.37 -9.29
CA GLU A 16 -3.10 -25.70 -9.77
C GLU A 16 -4.24 -25.61 -10.80
N HIS A 17 -5.28 -24.81 -10.54
CA HIS A 17 -6.42 -24.71 -11.47
C HIS A 17 -6.09 -23.94 -12.76
N GLY A 18 -5.02 -23.14 -12.81
CA GLY A 18 -4.52 -22.47 -14.01
C GLY A 18 -5.37 -21.31 -14.53
N GLU A 19 -6.49 -20.97 -13.89
CA GLU A 19 -7.33 -19.84 -14.27
C GLU A 19 -6.71 -18.52 -13.80
N ALA A 20 -6.97 -17.43 -14.55
CA ALA A 20 -6.52 -16.09 -14.15
C ALA A 20 -6.99 -15.75 -12.74
N SER A 21 -6.04 -15.49 -11.85
CA SER A 21 -6.29 -15.25 -10.44
C SER A 21 -5.59 -13.98 -9.97
N HIS A 22 -6.08 -13.40 -8.85
CA HIS A 22 -5.51 -12.17 -8.32
C HIS A 22 -5.50 -12.16 -6.80
N ILE A 23 -4.36 -11.81 -6.21
CA ILE A 23 -4.20 -11.62 -4.77
C ILE A 23 -4.11 -10.12 -4.49
N VAL A 24 -4.99 -9.60 -3.62
CA VAL A 24 -4.90 -8.23 -3.12
C VAL A 24 -4.55 -8.24 -1.65
N ASN A 25 -3.36 -7.81 -1.30
CA ASN A 25 -2.93 -7.67 0.08
C ASN A 25 -3.25 -6.26 0.60
N THR A 26 -4.01 -6.14 1.68
CA THR A 26 -4.35 -4.84 2.28
C THR A 26 -3.30 -4.39 3.29
N SER A 27 -2.42 -3.48 2.85
CA SER A 27 -1.44 -2.82 3.69
C SER A 27 -2.01 -1.52 4.30
N SER A 28 -1.33 -0.42 4.12
CA SER A 28 -1.67 0.95 4.51
C SER A 28 -0.69 1.90 3.82
N PHE A 29 -1.01 3.20 3.74
CA PHE A 29 -0.02 4.21 3.38
C PHE A 29 1.15 4.24 4.38
N SER A 30 0.92 3.87 5.65
CA SER A 30 1.96 3.63 6.66
C SER A 30 2.89 2.44 6.33
N GLY A 31 2.61 1.66 5.31
CA GLY A 31 3.52 0.63 4.77
C GLY A 31 4.48 1.15 3.70
N ILE A 32 4.31 2.40 3.29
CA ILE A 32 5.15 3.08 2.29
C ILE A 32 5.82 4.31 2.87
N HIS A 33 5.11 5.05 3.74
CA HIS A 33 5.61 6.27 4.37
C HIS A 33 5.63 6.13 5.89
N GLY A 34 6.82 6.29 6.49
CA GLY A 34 6.98 6.26 7.95
C GLY A 34 6.58 7.59 8.59
N HIS A 35 5.83 7.51 9.69
CA HIS A 35 5.49 8.67 10.52
C HIS A 35 5.55 8.29 12.00
N GLY A 36 5.59 9.30 12.89
CA GLY A 36 5.80 9.09 14.32
C GLY A 36 4.69 8.29 15.02
N ASN A 37 5.03 7.74 16.18
CA ASN A 37 4.12 7.06 17.11
C ASN A 37 3.42 5.78 16.62
N GLN A 38 3.83 5.22 15.48
CA GLN A 38 3.24 4.02 14.91
C GLN A 38 4.27 2.99 14.44
N SER A 39 5.45 2.91 15.05
CA SER A 39 6.55 2.07 14.58
C SER A 39 6.15 0.59 14.42
N ALA A 40 5.51 -0.03 15.40
CA ALA A 40 5.10 -1.43 15.33
C ALA A 40 4.06 -1.67 14.21
N TYR A 41 3.06 -0.80 14.11
CA TYR A 41 2.05 -0.87 13.04
C TYR A 41 2.69 -0.62 11.68
N GLY A 42 3.43 0.47 11.52
CA GLY A 42 4.11 0.82 10.28
C GLY A 42 5.04 -0.29 9.80
N SER A 43 5.91 -0.82 10.69
CA SER A 43 6.80 -1.93 10.36
C SER A 43 6.04 -3.16 9.85
N SER A 44 4.91 -3.51 10.46
CA SER A 44 4.07 -4.62 10.01
C SER A 44 3.48 -4.38 8.62
N LYS A 45 3.15 -3.12 8.28
CA LYS A 45 2.61 -2.72 6.97
C LYS A 45 3.70 -2.60 5.90
N PHE A 46 4.90 -2.12 6.26
CA PHE A 46 6.08 -2.19 5.38
C PHE A 46 6.45 -3.63 5.03
N ALA A 47 6.45 -4.53 6.01
CA ALA A 47 6.69 -5.95 5.78
C ALA A 47 5.68 -6.55 4.79
N LEU A 48 4.40 -6.13 4.86
CA LEU A 48 3.36 -6.61 3.94
C LEU A 48 3.54 -6.06 2.53
N VAL A 49 3.98 -4.81 2.37
CA VAL A 49 4.32 -4.25 1.05
C VAL A 49 5.49 -5.02 0.45
N GLY A 50 6.60 -5.17 1.18
CA GLY A 50 7.76 -5.91 0.71
C GLY A 50 7.43 -7.36 0.37
N MET A 51 6.68 -8.07 1.24
CA MET A 51 6.22 -9.43 0.95
C MET A 51 5.40 -9.48 -0.36
N SER A 52 4.56 -8.48 -0.63
CA SER A 52 3.76 -8.43 -1.87
C SER A 52 4.63 -8.17 -3.10
N GLU A 53 5.69 -7.35 -2.98
CA GLU A 53 6.66 -7.12 -4.06
C GLU A 53 7.42 -8.40 -4.43
N PHE A 54 7.93 -9.12 -3.43
CA PHE A 54 8.60 -10.41 -3.65
C PHE A 54 7.64 -11.41 -4.27
N LEU A 55 6.43 -11.57 -3.72
CA LEU A 55 5.42 -12.49 -4.23
C LEU A 55 5.05 -12.18 -5.70
N ARG A 56 4.89 -10.90 -6.06
CA ARG A 56 4.65 -10.48 -7.45
C ARG A 56 5.77 -10.94 -8.38
N ASN A 57 7.03 -10.81 -7.94
CA ASN A 57 8.17 -11.22 -8.74
C ASN A 57 8.26 -12.74 -8.89
N ASP A 58 7.96 -13.49 -7.81
CA ASP A 58 7.94 -14.95 -7.83
C ASP A 58 6.84 -15.49 -8.76
N LEU A 59 5.73 -14.77 -8.91
CA LEU A 59 4.57 -15.19 -9.69
C LEU A 59 4.49 -14.59 -11.10
N LYS A 60 5.50 -13.84 -11.56
CA LYS A 60 5.49 -13.07 -12.81
C LYS A 60 5.15 -13.91 -14.06
N ASP A 61 5.54 -15.19 -14.08
CA ASP A 61 5.35 -16.12 -15.20
C ASP A 61 4.19 -17.10 -14.94
N THR A 62 3.27 -16.77 -14.04
CA THR A 62 2.12 -17.60 -13.67
C THR A 62 0.78 -16.95 -14.05
N ASN A 63 -0.31 -17.67 -13.80
CA ASN A 63 -1.69 -17.18 -13.92
C ASN A 63 -2.14 -16.27 -12.77
N VAL A 64 -1.31 -16.06 -11.74
CA VAL A 64 -1.68 -15.31 -10.52
C VAL A 64 -1.03 -13.94 -10.51
N SER A 65 -1.84 -12.89 -10.50
CA SER A 65 -1.40 -11.51 -10.33
C SER A 65 -1.45 -11.08 -8.86
N VAL A 66 -0.67 -10.06 -8.48
CA VAL A 66 -0.61 -9.56 -7.11
C VAL A 66 -0.73 -8.05 -7.10
N SER A 67 -1.54 -7.52 -6.19
CA SER A 67 -1.63 -6.09 -5.86
C SER A 67 -1.46 -5.86 -4.37
N VAL A 68 -1.02 -4.68 -4.00
CA VAL A 68 -0.99 -4.21 -2.62
C VAL A 68 -1.81 -2.93 -2.48
N LEU A 69 -2.87 -3.00 -1.68
CA LEU A 69 -3.73 -1.87 -1.35
C LEU A 69 -3.11 -1.09 -0.19
N CYS A 70 -2.84 0.20 -0.42
CA CYS A 70 -2.19 1.11 0.51
C CYS A 70 -3.11 2.28 0.88
N PRO A 71 -4.19 2.05 1.64
CA PRO A 71 -5.12 3.10 2.00
C PRO A 71 -4.48 4.10 2.96
N HIS A 72 -4.87 5.38 2.82
CA HIS A 72 -4.56 6.43 3.79
C HIS A 72 -5.71 6.55 4.79
N VAL A 73 -6.60 7.51 4.64
CA VAL A 73 -7.77 7.68 5.51
C VAL A 73 -9.02 7.25 4.75
N VAL A 74 -9.68 6.19 5.21
CA VAL A 74 -10.93 5.67 4.62
C VAL A 74 -12.02 5.75 5.68
N ASP A 75 -13.18 6.30 5.34
CA ASP A 75 -14.30 6.52 6.28
C ASP A 75 -14.98 5.20 6.67
N THR A 76 -14.40 4.54 7.64
CA THR A 76 -14.83 3.25 8.18
C THR A 76 -15.11 3.33 9.67
N ASN A 77 -15.65 2.25 10.24
CA ASN A 77 -15.89 2.16 11.69
C ASN A 77 -14.63 2.35 12.54
N ILE A 78 -13.44 2.10 12.01
CA ILE A 78 -12.15 2.37 12.69
C ILE A 78 -11.98 3.88 12.85
N ILE A 79 -12.19 4.64 11.77
CA ILE A 79 -12.07 6.10 11.77
C ILE A 79 -13.19 6.74 12.59
N SER A 80 -14.40 6.21 12.57
CA SER A 80 -15.52 6.70 13.41
C SER A 80 -15.17 6.66 14.91
N LYS A 81 -14.50 5.59 15.37
CA LYS A 81 -14.02 5.48 16.75
C LYS A 81 -12.91 6.46 17.07
N LEU A 82 -12.04 6.77 16.11
CA LEU A 82 -10.98 7.76 16.26
C LEU A 82 -11.57 9.17 16.29
N LYS A 83 -12.50 9.48 15.41
CA LYS A 83 -13.20 10.80 15.34
C LYS A 83 -13.80 11.20 16.68
N ALA A 84 -14.30 10.25 17.48
CA ALA A 84 -14.87 10.48 18.81
C ALA A 84 -13.85 10.84 19.91
N ARG A 85 -12.54 10.75 19.63
CA ARG A 85 -11.45 10.88 20.62
C ARG A 85 -10.43 11.98 20.29
N VAL A 86 -10.59 12.68 19.18
CA VAL A 86 -9.66 13.69 18.69
C VAL A 86 -10.21 15.10 18.85
N SER A 87 -9.34 16.12 18.80
CA SER A 87 -9.73 17.52 18.82
C SER A 87 -10.53 17.92 17.56
N ALA A 88 -11.24 19.02 17.62
CA ALA A 88 -12.02 19.55 16.50
C ALA A 88 -11.18 19.79 15.22
N ASP A 89 -9.94 20.25 15.38
CA ASP A 89 -9.04 20.52 14.26
C ASP A 89 -8.60 19.21 13.57
N VAL A 90 -8.24 18.19 14.38
CA VAL A 90 -7.89 16.86 13.86
C VAL A 90 -9.09 16.20 13.20
N LEU A 91 -10.28 16.35 13.78
CA LEU A 91 -11.54 15.85 13.19
C LEU A 91 -11.80 16.49 11.83
N LYS A 92 -11.61 17.81 11.70
CA LYS A 92 -11.76 18.52 10.43
C LYS A 92 -10.78 17.99 9.38
N MET A 93 -9.53 17.80 9.75
CA MET A 93 -8.50 17.23 8.87
C MET A 93 -8.85 15.81 8.42
N ILE A 94 -9.26 14.93 9.33
CA ILE A 94 -9.70 13.56 9.01
C ILE A 94 -10.85 13.59 8.00
N ASN A 95 -11.87 14.45 8.23
CA ASN A 95 -13.03 14.54 7.34
C ASN A 95 -12.69 15.07 5.94
N GLN A 96 -11.66 15.91 5.81
CA GLN A 96 -11.19 16.40 4.51
C GLN A 96 -10.42 15.33 3.71
N MET A 97 -9.74 14.42 4.40
CA MET A 97 -8.90 13.38 3.78
C MET A 97 -9.63 12.04 3.61
N ALA A 98 -10.75 11.85 4.30
CA ALA A 98 -11.42 10.56 4.32
C ALA A 98 -12.07 10.24 2.96
N VAL A 99 -11.71 9.09 2.41
CA VAL A 99 -12.25 8.56 1.17
C VAL A 99 -13.38 7.58 1.50
N ASP A 100 -14.45 7.61 0.70
CA ASP A 100 -15.56 6.66 0.85
C ASP A 100 -15.10 5.22 0.56
N PRO A 101 -15.49 4.23 1.37
CA PRO A 101 -15.14 2.82 1.15
C PRO A 101 -15.56 2.26 -0.22
N SER A 102 -16.67 2.73 -0.80
CA SER A 102 -17.10 2.29 -2.13
C SER A 102 -16.13 2.74 -3.23
N THR A 103 -15.62 3.98 -3.13
CA THR A 103 -14.58 4.49 -4.03
C THR A 103 -13.32 3.62 -3.96
N VAL A 104 -12.93 3.21 -2.76
CA VAL A 104 -11.79 2.29 -2.60
C VAL A 104 -12.07 0.93 -3.25
N GLY A 105 -13.29 0.42 -3.12
CA GLY A 105 -13.73 -0.80 -3.79
C GLY A 105 -13.62 -0.72 -5.31
N ASP A 106 -14.07 0.37 -5.91
CA ASP A 106 -13.95 0.62 -7.35
C ASP A 106 -12.50 0.71 -7.81
N GLN A 107 -11.64 1.37 -7.03
CA GLN A 107 -10.19 1.45 -7.30
C GLN A 107 -9.54 0.06 -7.25
N VAL A 108 -9.93 -0.79 -6.30
CA VAL A 108 -9.43 -2.17 -6.21
C VAL A 108 -9.89 -2.98 -7.42
N LEU A 109 -11.16 -2.90 -7.79
CA LEU A 109 -11.69 -3.62 -8.96
C LEU A 109 -10.96 -3.20 -10.24
N LYS A 110 -10.77 -1.90 -10.44
CA LYS A 110 -10.02 -1.38 -11.57
C LYS A 110 -8.59 -1.92 -11.59
N ALA A 111 -7.89 -1.88 -10.46
CA ALA A 111 -6.52 -2.36 -10.35
C ALA A 111 -6.39 -3.86 -10.62
N ILE A 112 -7.38 -4.67 -10.23
CA ILE A 112 -7.43 -6.11 -10.55
C ILE A 112 -7.53 -6.31 -12.08
N ILE A 113 -8.42 -5.56 -12.75
CA ILE A 113 -8.62 -5.63 -14.20
C ILE A 113 -7.36 -5.20 -14.96
N GLU A 114 -6.74 -4.10 -14.52
CA GLU A 114 -5.54 -3.50 -15.14
C GLU A 114 -4.23 -4.16 -14.68
N LYS A 115 -4.28 -5.07 -13.70
CA LYS A 115 -3.12 -5.73 -13.07
C LYS A 115 -2.13 -4.74 -12.44
N GLU A 116 -2.65 -3.62 -11.92
CA GLU A 116 -1.84 -2.63 -11.21
C GLU A 116 -1.34 -3.18 -9.88
N PHE A 117 -0.05 -2.97 -9.58
CA PHE A 117 0.53 -3.49 -8.34
C PHE A 117 0.20 -2.63 -7.13
N TYR A 118 0.46 -1.32 -7.20
CA TYR A 118 0.15 -0.41 -6.10
C TYR A 118 -1.25 0.19 -6.25
N ILE A 119 -2.10 0.01 -5.26
CA ILE A 119 -3.44 0.62 -5.20
C ILE A 119 -3.43 1.70 -4.11
N PHE A 120 -3.44 2.96 -4.55
CA PHE A 120 -3.56 4.13 -3.67
C PHE A 120 -5.01 4.64 -3.69
N CYS A 121 -5.51 5.05 -2.51
CA CYS A 121 -6.89 5.52 -2.38
C CYS A 121 -6.99 7.04 -2.38
N ASP A 122 -5.88 7.75 -2.15
CA ASP A 122 -5.81 9.20 -2.05
C ASP A 122 -4.51 9.70 -2.70
N GLY A 123 -4.64 10.42 -3.80
CA GLY A 123 -3.51 11.04 -4.50
C GLY A 123 -3.28 12.49 -4.11
N VAL A 124 -4.25 13.16 -3.51
CA VAL A 124 -4.17 14.58 -3.17
C VAL A 124 -3.24 14.80 -1.97
N HIS A 125 -3.45 14.03 -0.90
CA HIS A 125 -2.72 14.23 0.36
C HIS A 125 -1.46 13.34 0.46
N THR A 126 -1.39 12.25 -0.30
CA THR A 126 -0.31 11.27 -0.17
C THR A 126 0.81 11.43 -1.18
N ARG A 127 0.55 12.04 -2.35
CA ARG A 127 1.52 12.21 -3.43
C ARG A 127 2.80 12.91 -2.99
N GLU A 128 2.67 14.06 -2.33
CA GLU A 128 3.83 14.85 -1.89
C GLU A 128 4.62 14.13 -0.80
N MET A 129 3.96 13.42 0.10
CA MET A 129 4.64 12.61 1.12
C MET A 129 5.44 11.46 0.50
N LEU A 130 4.86 10.78 -0.49
CA LEU A 130 5.55 9.72 -1.22
C LEU A 130 6.73 10.27 -2.02
N LYS A 131 6.52 11.39 -2.72
CA LYS A 131 7.57 12.07 -3.48
C LYS A 131 8.74 12.45 -2.58
N ALA A 132 8.48 13.11 -1.45
CA ALA A 132 9.52 13.53 -0.51
C ALA A 132 10.34 12.33 0.02
N ARG A 133 9.68 11.18 0.28
CA ARG A 133 10.39 9.96 0.66
C ARG A 133 11.29 9.43 -0.47
N CYS A 134 10.77 9.36 -1.70
CA CYS A 134 11.55 8.89 -2.85
C CYS A 134 12.74 9.81 -3.11
N ASP A 135 12.52 11.13 -3.10
CA ASP A 135 13.58 12.14 -3.29
C ASP A 135 14.66 12.02 -2.22
N ALA A 136 14.28 11.79 -0.96
CA ALA A 136 15.25 11.60 0.13
C ALA A 136 16.11 10.35 -0.06
N MET A 137 15.53 9.25 -0.56
CA MET A 137 16.27 8.02 -0.84
C MET A 137 17.21 8.20 -2.03
N LEU A 138 16.74 8.79 -3.14
CA LEU A 138 17.55 9.06 -4.32
C LEU A 138 18.68 10.02 -3.99
N SER A 139 18.40 11.13 -3.31
CA SER A 139 19.44 12.08 -2.88
C SER A 139 20.49 11.45 -1.95
N ALA A 140 20.13 10.44 -1.18
CA ALA A 140 21.10 9.69 -0.39
C ALA A 140 22.00 8.82 -1.27
N MET A 141 21.46 8.20 -2.32
CA MET A 141 22.23 7.48 -3.34
C MET A 141 23.21 8.41 -4.06
N ASP A 142 22.71 9.56 -4.55
CA ASP A 142 23.53 10.54 -5.31
C ASP A 142 24.69 11.07 -4.48
N ARG A 143 24.50 11.31 -3.17
CA ARG A 143 25.57 11.73 -2.27
C ARG A 143 26.61 10.65 -2.01
N GLN A 144 26.20 9.37 -2.01
CA GLN A 144 27.10 8.24 -1.74
C GLN A 144 27.80 7.75 -3.01
N PHE A 145 27.14 7.89 -4.15
CA PHE A 145 27.60 7.44 -5.46
C PHE A 145 27.33 8.55 -6.48
N PRO A 146 28.08 9.66 -6.45
CA PRO A 146 27.91 10.73 -7.43
C PRO A 146 28.17 10.19 -8.84
N GLU A 147 27.36 10.61 -9.83
CA GLU A 147 27.61 10.30 -11.22
C GLU A 147 28.97 10.88 -11.60
N GLU A 148 29.86 10.05 -12.20
CA GLU A 148 31.11 10.55 -12.78
C GLU A 148 30.71 11.49 -13.92
N GLU A 149 31.17 12.75 -13.86
CA GLU A 149 31.09 13.66 -15.01
C GLU A 149 31.84 13.01 -16.15
N ASN A 150 31.12 12.47 -17.13
CA ASN A 150 31.74 12.03 -18.37
C ASN A 150 32.18 13.27 -19.14
N ASP A 151 33.51 13.59 -19.03
CA ASP A 151 34.18 14.58 -19.85
C ASP A 151 34.18 14.19 -21.36
#